data_893ba2bcac687930b2251dba90398578
#
_entry.id   893ba2bcac687930b2251dba90398578
#
_cell.length_a   1.000
_cell.length_b   1.000
_cell.length_c   1.000
_cell.angle_alpha   90.00
_cell.angle_beta   90.00
_cell.angle_gamma   90.00
#
_symmetry.space_group_name_H-M   'P 1'
#
loop_
_entity.id
_entity.type
_entity.pdbx_description
1 polymer ?
#
loop_
_entity_poly.entity_id
_entity_poly.type
_entity_poly.pdbx_seq_one_letter_code
_entity_poly.pdbx_strand_id
1 'polypeptide(L)'
;AKLKEGSIRLVMGNSDVPVGQYTQKILTFYGLDETAIARAGRITYGSNVKEVTTQVREGSADCGVIYATDAFSARLKPVDEATKDMCGQVIYPAAVMKHSQHQQEARAFLDYLKGDGAMRIFKSVGFSPVS
;
A
#
# COMPACT_ATOMS: atom_id res chain seq x y z
N ALA A 1 12.40 5.00 14.55
CA ALA A 1 13.27 4.71 15.71
C ALA A 1 13.52 3.20 15.82
N LYS A 2 12.54 2.37 16.19
CA LYS A 2 12.71 0.93 16.48
C LYS A 2 13.33 0.09 15.34
N LEU A 3 12.99 0.37 14.08
CA LEU A 3 13.60 -0.34 12.95
C LEU A 3 15.09 -0.01 12.81
N LYS A 4 15.48 1.24 13.04
CA LYS A 4 16.88 1.70 13.04
C LYS A 4 17.66 1.08 14.20
N GLU A 5 17.06 0.98 15.37
CA GLU A 5 17.64 0.39 16.57
C GLU A 5 17.80 -1.14 16.50
N GLY A 6 17.12 -1.78 15.55
CA GLY A 6 17.21 -3.22 15.34
C GLY A 6 16.33 -4.07 16.24
N SER A 7 15.34 -3.46 16.88
CA SER A 7 14.47 -4.15 17.85
C SER A 7 13.23 -4.78 17.22
N ILE A 8 12.95 -4.54 15.92
CA ILE A 8 11.77 -5.06 15.24
C ILE A 8 12.10 -5.64 13.85
N ARG A 9 11.25 -6.55 13.40
CA ARG A 9 11.26 -7.15 12.06
C ARG A 9 10.18 -6.51 11.20
N LEU A 10 10.59 -6.11 9.99
CA LEU A 10 9.72 -5.53 8.97
C LEU A 10 9.34 -6.61 7.93
N VAL A 11 8.07 -6.68 7.56
CA VAL A 11 7.66 -7.31 6.30
C VAL A 11 7.27 -6.22 5.30
N MET A 12 7.75 -6.34 4.06
CA MET A 12 7.45 -5.41 2.98
C MET A 12 7.25 -6.15 1.65
N GLY A 13 6.59 -5.52 0.70
CA GLY A 13 6.54 -6.04 -0.67
C GLY A 13 7.96 -6.08 -1.27
N ASN A 14 8.22 -7.04 -2.13
CA ASN A 14 9.48 -7.08 -2.89
C ASN A 14 9.51 -5.94 -3.93
N SER A 15 10.64 -5.76 -4.64
CA SER A 15 10.86 -4.69 -5.62
C SER A 15 9.89 -4.70 -6.81
N ASP A 16 9.28 -5.86 -7.13
CA ASP A 16 8.36 -6.03 -8.24
C ASP A 16 6.92 -5.68 -7.88
N VAL A 17 6.66 -5.43 -6.59
CA VAL A 17 5.34 -5.11 -6.06
C VAL A 17 5.23 -3.61 -5.79
N PRO A 18 4.17 -2.91 -6.25
CA PRO A 18 4.01 -1.47 -6.01
C PRO A 18 4.18 -1.05 -4.55
N VAL A 19 3.58 -1.79 -3.60
CA VAL A 19 3.73 -1.49 -2.17
C VAL A 19 5.19 -1.62 -1.70
N GLY A 20 5.98 -2.51 -2.30
CA GLY A 20 7.42 -2.63 -2.03
C GLY A 20 8.18 -1.40 -2.49
N GLN A 21 7.89 -0.91 -3.69
CA GLN A 21 8.50 0.31 -4.23
C GLN A 21 8.18 1.55 -3.38
N TYR A 22 6.95 1.68 -2.91
CA TYR A 22 6.59 2.75 -1.97
C TYR A 22 7.34 2.61 -0.64
N THR A 23 7.46 1.39 -0.12
CA THR A 23 8.19 1.12 1.13
C THR A 23 9.66 1.48 0.99
N GLN A 24 10.31 1.16 -0.13
CA GLN A 24 11.70 1.55 -0.41
C GLN A 24 11.89 3.08 -0.35
N LYS A 25 10.96 3.84 -0.93
CA LYS A 25 10.99 5.31 -0.84
C LYS A 25 10.85 5.81 0.60
N ILE A 26 9.95 5.20 1.38
CA ILE A 26 9.78 5.54 2.80
C ILE A 26 11.06 5.25 3.59
N LEU A 27 11.70 4.10 3.39
CA LEU A 27 12.97 3.77 4.03
C LEU A 27 14.06 4.80 3.68
N THR A 28 14.16 5.14 2.39
CA THR A 28 15.10 6.17 1.90
C THR A 28 14.82 7.54 2.54
N PHE A 29 13.56 7.95 2.64
CA PHE A 29 13.17 9.21 3.28
C PHE A 29 13.67 9.30 4.74
N TYR A 30 13.60 8.20 5.47
CA TYR A 30 14.09 8.12 6.84
C TYR A 30 15.60 7.82 6.97
N GLY A 31 16.33 7.75 5.86
CA GLY A 31 17.76 7.42 5.86
C GLY A 31 18.05 6.00 6.33
N LEU A 32 17.14 5.07 6.07
CA LEU A 32 17.28 3.65 6.42
C LEU A 32 17.83 2.87 5.22
N ASP A 33 18.88 2.09 5.45
CA ASP A 33 19.47 1.21 4.43
C ASP A 33 18.74 -0.15 4.43
N GLU A 34 17.88 -0.36 3.43
CA GLU A 34 17.15 -1.61 3.24
C GLU A 34 18.09 -2.82 3.18
N THR A 35 19.19 -2.70 2.43
CA THR A 35 20.14 -3.80 2.25
C THR A 35 20.80 -4.19 3.58
N ALA A 36 21.20 -3.22 4.37
CA ALA A 36 21.80 -3.46 5.69
C ALA A 36 20.80 -4.13 6.65
N ILE A 37 19.55 -3.68 6.65
CA ILE A 37 18.49 -4.25 7.50
C ILE A 37 18.17 -5.67 7.05
N ALA A 38 18.09 -5.93 5.73
CA ALA A 38 17.85 -7.26 5.19
C ALA A 38 18.98 -8.25 5.50
N ARG A 39 20.24 -7.83 5.37
CA ARG A 39 21.42 -8.63 5.75
C ARG A 39 21.43 -9.00 7.23
N ALA A 40 20.89 -8.15 8.07
CA ALA A 40 20.71 -8.41 9.49
C ALA A 40 19.53 -9.37 9.79
N GLY A 41 18.85 -9.92 8.77
CA GLY A 41 17.72 -10.84 8.92
C GLY A 41 16.44 -10.19 9.45
N ARG A 42 16.30 -8.86 9.29
CA ARG A 42 15.19 -8.08 9.87
C ARG A 42 14.17 -7.59 8.84
N ILE A 43 14.32 -7.99 7.57
CA ILE A 43 13.30 -7.79 6.54
C ILE A 43 12.87 -9.14 5.98
N THR A 44 11.56 -9.30 5.85
CA THR A 44 10.92 -10.38 5.08
C THR A 44 10.20 -9.75 3.90
N TYR A 45 10.28 -10.37 2.74
CA TYR A 45 9.65 -9.88 1.52
C TYR A 45 8.41 -10.70 1.16
N GLY A 46 7.32 -10.01 0.85
CA GLY A 46 6.11 -10.58 0.31
C GLY A 46 6.00 -10.36 -1.20
N SER A 47 5.37 -11.28 -1.90
CA SER A 47 5.12 -11.20 -3.35
C SER A 47 3.89 -10.37 -3.72
N ASN A 48 3.12 -9.95 -2.74
CA ASN A 48 1.95 -9.05 -2.88
C ASN A 48 1.59 -8.45 -1.51
N VAL A 49 0.76 -7.40 -1.53
CA VAL A 49 0.35 -6.69 -0.31
C VAL A 49 -0.47 -7.57 0.65
N LYS A 50 -1.22 -8.53 0.14
CA LYS A 50 -2.02 -9.45 0.98
C LYS A 50 -1.13 -10.35 1.82
N GLU A 51 -0.03 -10.81 1.27
CA GLU A 51 0.98 -11.60 2.02
C GLU A 51 1.63 -10.77 3.12
N VAL A 52 2.01 -9.51 2.83
CA VAL A 52 2.52 -8.57 3.83
C VAL A 52 1.50 -8.39 4.97
N THR A 53 0.24 -8.13 4.62
CA THR A 53 -0.86 -7.94 5.58
C THR A 53 -1.04 -9.19 6.46
N THR A 54 -0.99 -10.36 5.87
CA THR A 54 -1.15 -11.65 6.59
C THR A 54 -0.03 -11.85 7.60
N GLN A 55 1.22 -11.63 7.22
CA GLN A 55 2.37 -11.79 8.12
C GLN A 55 2.31 -10.86 9.34
N VAL A 56 1.85 -9.62 9.15
CA VAL A 56 1.63 -8.70 10.28
C VAL A 56 0.50 -9.19 11.19
N ARG A 57 -0.62 -9.60 10.59
CA ARG A 57 -1.78 -10.08 11.35
C ARG A 57 -1.49 -11.33 12.18
N GLU A 58 -0.67 -12.23 11.63
CA GLU A 58 -0.29 -13.48 12.29
C GLU A 58 0.89 -13.34 13.25
N GLY A 59 1.51 -12.16 13.33
CA GLY A 59 2.63 -11.90 14.20
C GLY A 59 3.96 -12.49 13.73
N SER A 60 4.05 -12.93 12.46
CA SER A 60 5.31 -13.41 11.86
C SER A 60 6.32 -12.28 11.65
N ALA A 61 5.83 -11.04 11.55
CA ALA A 61 6.61 -9.82 11.55
C ALA A 61 6.02 -8.81 12.55
N ASP A 62 6.84 -7.92 13.07
CA ASP A 62 6.44 -6.94 14.07
C ASP A 62 5.73 -5.73 13.45
N CYS A 63 6.06 -5.41 12.19
CA CYS A 63 5.41 -4.35 11.42
C CYS A 63 5.49 -4.61 9.91
N GLY A 64 4.67 -3.89 9.16
CA GLY A 64 4.65 -3.92 7.70
C GLY A 64 4.12 -2.62 7.13
N VAL A 65 4.43 -2.35 5.87
CA VAL A 65 3.85 -1.24 5.11
C VAL A 65 2.83 -1.81 4.13
N ILE A 66 1.59 -1.36 4.28
CA ILE A 66 0.44 -1.78 3.48
C ILE A 66 -0.40 -0.56 3.13
N TYR A 67 -1.37 -0.70 2.25
CA TYR A 67 -2.31 0.39 1.97
C TYR A 67 -3.37 0.53 3.07
N ALA A 68 -3.91 1.73 3.23
CA ALA A 68 -5.00 1.99 4.18
C ALA A 68 -6.22 1.07 3.97
N THR A 69 -6.52 0.75 2.71
CA THR A 69 -7.59 -0.18 2.32
C THR A 69 -7.34 -1.61 2.79
N ASP A 70 -6.09 -2.08 2.75
CA ASP A 70 -5.72 -3.41 3.27
C ASP A 70 -5.79 -3.45 4.80
N ALA A 71 -5.32 -2.39 5.46
CA ALA A 71 -5.45 -2.25 6.91
C ALA A 71 -6.92 -2.27 7.35
N PHE A 72 -7.79 -1.53 6.65
CA PHE A 72 -9.22 -1.53 6.89
C PHE A 72 -9.82 -2.93 6.73
N SER A 73 -9.57 -3.60 5.62
CA SER A 73 -10.10 -4.93 5.32
C SER A 73 -9.63 -6.00 6.30
N ALA A 74 -8.38 -5.89 6.75
CA ALA A 74 -7.79 -6.81 7.73
C ALA A 74 -8.10 -6.45 9.19
N ARG A 75 -8.81 -5.33 9.43
CA ARG A 75 -9.10 -4.78 10.76
C ARG A 75 -7.82 -4.51 11.58
N LEU A 76 -6.75 -4.10 10.89
CA LEU A 76 -5.51 -3.67 11.52
C LEU A 76 -5.59 -2.18 11.82
N LYS A 77 -5.05 -1.79 12.96
CA LYS A 77 -4.95 -0.38 13.34
C LYS A 77 -3.60 0.16 12.85
N PRO A 78 -3.57 1.12 11.90
CA PRO A 78 -2.33 1.80 11.53
C PRO A 78 -1.72 2.52 12.75
N VAL A 79 -0.41 2.48 12.86
CA VAL A 79 0.34 3.22 13.88
C VAL A 79 0.92 4.52 13.33
N ASP A 80 1.04 4.60 12.00
CA ASP A 80 1.52 5.77 11.29
C ASP A 80 1.06 5.72 9.82
N GLU A 81 1.05 6.86 9.15
CA GLU A 81 0.68 6.97 7.73
C GLU A 81 1.77 7.71 6.95
N ALA A 82 2.14 7.15 5.80
CA ALA A 82 3.10 7.79 4.92
C ALA A 82 2.47 8.98 4.21
N THR A 83 3.19 10.10 4.17
CA THR A 83 2.80 11.30 3.44
C THR A 83 3.29 11.24 2.00
N LYS A 84 2.71 12.13 1.15
CA LYS A 84 3.14 12.28 -0.25
C LYS A 84 4.64 12.59 -0.38
N ASP A 85 5.21 13.32 0.57
CA ASP A 85 6.62 13.69 0.54
C ASP A 85 7.55 12.49 0.80
N MET A 86 7.06 11.47 1.48
CA MET A 86 7.83 10.26 1.80
C MET A 86 7.94 9.29 0.62
N CYS A 87 6.86 9.09 -0.13
CA CYS A 87 6.80 8.04 -1.14
C CYS A 87 6.16 8.45 -2.48
N GLY A 88 5.72 9.70 -2.59
CA GLY A 88 4.87 10.14 -3.70
C GLY A 88 3.40 9.80 -3.45
N GLN A 89 2.55 10.24 -4.37
CA GLN A 89 1.12 9.96 -4.28
C GLN A 89 0.81 8.54 -4.73
N VAL A 90 0.12 7.78 -3.90
CA VAL A 90 -0.41 6.46 -4.26
C VAL A 90 -1.70 6.65 -5.05
N ILE A 91 -1.72 6.20 -6.31
CA ILE A 91 -2.85 6.38 -7.22
C ILE A 91 -3.34 5.02 -7.71
N TYR A 92 -4.66 4.83 -7.69
CA TYR A 92 -5.36 3.70 -8.29
C TYR A 92 -6.04 4.17 -9.58
N PRO A 93 -5.42 4.01 -10.75
CA PRO A 93 -6.00 4.44 -12.02
C PRO A 93 -7.07 3.44 -12.50
N ALA A 94 -8.11 3.97 -13.14
CA ALA A 94 -9.08 3.18 -13.87
C ALA A 94 -9.24 3.73 -15.29
N ALA A 95 -9.37 2.84 -16.28
CA ALA A 95 -9.50 3.23 -17.68
C ALA A 95 -10.40 2.27 -18.46
N VAL A 96 -11.01 2.78 -19.52
CA VAL A 96 -11.71 1.95 -20.50
C VAL A 96 -10.67 1.37 -21.46
N MET A 97 -10.72 0.04 -21.65
CA MET A 97 -9.83 -0.64 -22.59
C MET A 97 -10.15 -0.26 -24.03
N LYS A 98 -9.13 0.12 -24.82
CA LYS A 98 -9.29 0.59 -26.20
C LYS A 98 -10.05 -0.39 -27.10
N HIS A 99 -9.87 -1.68 -26.90
CA HIS A 99 -10.46 -2.74 -27.73
C HIS A 99 -11.68 -3.42 -27.05
N SER A 100 -12.25 -2.82 -26.00
CA SER A 100 -13.48 -3.32 -25.40
C SER A 100 -14.64 -3.28 -26.38
N GLN A 101 -15.43 -4.33 -26.42
CA GLN A 101 -16.70 -4.37 -27.16
C GLN A 101 -17.82 -3.61 -26.45
N HIS A 102 -17.59 -3.20 -25.19
CA HIS A 102 -18.53 -2.52 -24.29
C HIS A 102 -18.02 -1.17 -23.84
N GLN A 103 -17.46 -0.36 -24.78
CA GLN A 103 -16.83 0.92 -24.42
C GLN A 103 -17.82 1.93 -23.84
N GLN A 104 -19.05 1.95 -24.33
CA GLN A 104 -20.07 2.88 -23.88
C GLN A 104 -20.46 2.59 -22.44
N GLU A 105 -20.72 1.33 -22.12
CA GLU A 105 -21.07 0.87 -20.77
C GLU A 105 -19.90 1.07 -19.79
N ALA A 106 -18.68 0.79 -20.24
CA ALA A 106 -17.49 1.01 -19.44
C ALA A 106 -17.25 2.50 -19.12
N ARG A 107 -17.52 3.41 -20.08
CA ARG A 107 -17.46 4.86 -19.84
C ARG A 107 -18.55 5.28 -18.84
N ALA A 108 -19.77 4.81 -19.01
CA ALA A 108 -20.87 5.10 -18.08
C ALA A 108 -20.53 4.62 -16.66
N PHE A 109 -19.89 3.46 -16.53
CA PHE A 109 -19.41 2.96 -15.24
C PHE A 109 -18.30 3.84 -14.63
N LEU A 110 -17.31 4.28 -15.43
CA LEU A 110 -16.29 5.21 -14.94
C LEU A 110 -16.89 6.54 -14.47
N ASP A 111 -17.89 7.05 -15.17
CA ASP A 111 -18.57 8.29 -14.77
C ASP A 111 -19.39 8.08 -13.48
N TYR A 112 -20.03 6.92 -13.33
CA TYR A 112 -20.67 6.53 -12.08
C TYR A 112 -19.67 6.49 -10.90
N LEU A 113 -18.46 5.97 -11.11
CA LEU A 113 -17.42 5.90 -10.07
C LEU A 113 -16.95 7.28 -9.60
N LYS A 114 -17.10 8.33 -10.41
CA LYS A 114 -16.80 9.72 -10.03
C LYS A 114 -17.90 10.38 -9.22
N GLY A 115 -19.10 9.79 -9.20
CA GLY A 115 -20.27 10.34 -8.50
C GLY A 115 -20.15 10.24 -6.97
N ASP A 116 -20.92 11.09 -6.29
CA ASP A 116 -20.90 11.19 -4.81
C ASP A 116 -21.24 9.88 -4.11
N GLY A 117 -22.10 9.06 -4.70
CA GLY A 117 -22.49 7.77 -4.17
C GLY A 117 -21.30 6.79 -4.09
N ALA A 118 -20.61 6.63 -5.22
CA ALA A 118 -19.42 5.79 -5.29
C ALA A 118 -18.28 6.36 -4.42
N MET A 119 -18.09 7.67 -4.44
CA MET A 119 -17.06 8.33 -3.66
C MET A 119 -17.26 8.14 -2.15
N ARG A 120 -18.49 8.15 -1.64
CA ARG A 120 -18.78 7.83 -0.24
C ARG A 120 -18.38 6.40 0.11
N ILE A 121 -18.64 5.45 -0.77
CA ILE A 121 -18.26 4.05 -0.58
C ILE A 121 -16.73 3.92 -0.55
N PHE A 122 -16.02 4.53 -1.52
CA PHE A 122 -14.56 4.51 -1.53
C PHE A 122 -13.95 5.07 -0.24
N LYS A 123 -14.44 6.23 0.22
CA LYS A 123 -13.97 6.83 1.48
C LYS A 123 -14.22 5.93 2.69
N SER A 124 -15.36 5.23 2.73
CA SER A 124 -15.71 4.36 3.86
C SER A 124 -14.78 3.15 4.01
N VAL A 125 -14.04 2.77 2.97
CA VAL A 125 -13.10 1.65 2.97
C VAL A 125 -11.63 2.09 2.87
N GLY A 126 -11.33 3.37 3.08
CA GLY A 126 -9.97 3.88 3.21
C GLY A 126 -9.36 4.51 1.94
N PHE A 127 -10.14 4.70 0.86
CA PHE A 127 -9.67 5.49 -0.29
C PHE A 127 -9.86 6.99 -0.04
N SER A 128 -8.98 7.78 -0.66
CA SER A 128 -9.12 9.24 -0.74
C SER A 128 -9.25 9.68 -2.19
N PRO A 129 -10.05 10.72 -2.50
CA PRO A 129 -10.07 11.27 -3.85
C PRO A 129 -8.70 11.87 -4.20
N VAL A 130 -8.33 11.74 -5.48
CA VAL A 130 -7.14 12.43 -5.99
C VAL A 130 -7.45 13.92 -6.04
N SER A 131 -6.64 14.70 -5.37
CA SER A 131 -6.71 16.17 -5.36
C SER A 131 -5.82 16.75 -6.46
#